data_55f793770165f0bf132eab6a0d1cb66e
#
_entry.id   55f793770165f0bf132eab6a0d1cb66e
#
_cell.length_a   1.000
_cell.length_b   1.000
_cell.length_c   1.000
_cell.angle_alpha   90.00
_cell.angle_beta   90.00
_cell.angle_gamma   90.00
#
_symmetry.space_group_name_H-M   'P 1'
#
loop_
_entity.id
_entity.type
_entity.pdbx_description
1 polymer ?
#
loop_
_entity_poly.entity_id
_entity_poly.type
_entity_poly.pdbx_seq_one_letter_code
_entity_poly.pdbx_strand_id
1 'polypeptide(L)'
;MPYVKRWSPPWTITDGRAGNVRQAVALATALKLGAHRPLVLTPRAPWRWLAPRWLPGAAAGYGEAFAALAEEVPELAIGCGRQAAGALRELRRRGTRVVQILDPRLSPRHWDLLVVPEHDRLRGSNVLTLLGSLNPVNDDWLACGRAAFATFSALPGPRTALLVGGPTPHAPWHEPDMVQVFQQLASQLRAEGGSLLATTSRRTPPALVGALRSAFADVPNVIWGDGGDGVNPYAGLLGWANRVVVSPDSVNLLSEACATRMPVAVALADQAQGRLAHFQGALRERGRLQLRWLDWQKDGRIEPLRETTRVAEEVRARLGIHA
;
A
#
# COMPACT_ATOMS: atom_id res chain seq x y z
N MET A 1 -21.41 -5.24 -35.61
CA MET A 1 -20.97 -4.77 -34.28
C MET A 1 -19.47 -5.03 -34.18
N PRO A 2 -18.63 -4.06 -33.75
CA PRO A 2 -17.22 -4.34 -33.53
C PRO A 2 -17.07 -5.41 -32.43
N TYR A 3 -16.22 -6.40 -32.70
CA TYR A 3 -15.91 -7.47 -31.76
C TYR A 3 -15.19 -6.87 -30.56
N VAL A 4 -15.89 -6.71 -29.42
CA VAL A 4 -15.27 -6.25 -28.18
C VAL A 4 -14.46 -7.41 -27.62
N LYS A 5 -13.15 -7.32 -27.67
CA LYS A 5 -12.25 -8.31 -27.07
C LYS A 5 -12.56 -8.44 -25.58
N ARG A 6 -12.99 -9.61 -25.15
CA ARG A 6 -13.19 -9.92 -23.73
C ARG A 6 -11.86 -10.38 -23.14
N TRP A 7 -11.32 -9.57 -22.22
CA TRP A 7 -10.10 -9.90 -21.52
C TRP A 7 -10.34 -10.99 -20.47
N SER A 8 -9.40 -11.92 -20.34
CA SER A 8 -9.38 -12.89 -19.23
C SER A 8 -8.92 -12.23 -17.93
N PRO A 9 -9.25 -12.82 -16.74
CA PRO A 9 -8.79 -12.31 -15.46
C PRO A 9 -7.26 -12.13 -15.42
N PRO A 10 -6.77 -11.00 -14.90
CA PRO A 10 -5.34 -10.71 -14.88
C PRO A 10 -4.60 -11.59 -13.88
N TRP A 11 -3.34 -11.90 -14.16
CA TRP A 11 -2.46 -12.54 -13.20
C TRP A 11 -1.70 -11.51 -12.40
N THR A 12 -1.63 -11.69 -11.06
CA THR A 12 -0.84 -10.84 -10.18
C THR A 12 0.44 -11.57 -9.76
N ILE A 13 1.60 -11.03 -10.10
CA ILE A 13 2.90 -11.69 -9.92
C ILE A 13 3.73 -10.89 -8.91
N THR A 14 4.12 -11.55 -7.81
CA THR A 14 4.85 -10.87 -6.71
C THR A 14 5.87 -11.80 -6.04
N ASP A 15 6.69 -11.23 -5.17
CA ASP A 15 7.61 -11.97 -4.29
C ASP A 15 6.99 -12.33 -2.93
N GLY A 16 5.67 -12.23 -2.78
CA GLY A 16 4.94 -12.53 -1.54
C GLY A 16 5.05 -11.44 -0.45
N ARG A 17 5.82 -10.37 -0.65
CA ARG A 17 5.86 -9.26 0.31
C ARG A 17 4.53 -8.53 0.34
N ALA A 18 3.97 -8.33 1.54
CA ALA A 18 2.61 -7.79 1.70
C ALA A 18 2.37 -6.47 0.94
N GLY A 19 3.34 -5.55 0.94
CA GLY A 19 3.22 -4.28 0.21
C GLY A 19 3.17 -4.47 -1.31
N ASN A 20 3.92 -5.45 -1.87
CA ASN A 20 3.91 -5.76 -3.28
C ASN A 20 2.61 -6.47 -3.69
N VAL A 21 2.18 -7.45 -2.89
CA VAL A 21 0.91 -8.15 -3.09
C VAL A 21 -0.25 -7.16 -3.09
N ARG A 22 -0.31 -6.29 -2.08
CA ARG A 22 -1.39 -5.30 -1.93
C ARG A 22 -1.50 -4.37 -3.13
N GLN A 23 -0.39 -3.85 -3.65
CA GLN A 23 -0.39 -2.99 -4.82
C GLN A 23 -0.84 -3.71 -6.10
N ALA A 24 -0.33 -4.92 -6.35
CA ALA A 24 -0.69 -5.70 -7.52
C ALA A 24 -2.18 -6.08 -7.50
N VAL A 25 -2.69 -6.51 -6.35
CA VAL A 25 -4.10 -6.86 -6.15
C VAL A 25 -4.99 -5.63 -6.30
N ALA A 26 -4.60 -4.49 -5.73
CA ALA A 26 -5.38 -3.25 -5.83
C ALA A 26 -5.59 -2.82 -7.29
N LEU A 27 -4.52 -2.86 -8.10
CA LEU A 27 -4.63 -2.55 -9.53
C LEU A 27 -5.49 -3.58 -10.27
N ALA A 28 -5.24 -4.88 -10.05
CA ALA A 28 -5.99 -5.95 -10.70
C ALA A 28 -7.50 -5.84 -10.42
N THR A 29 -7.88 -5.58 -9.16
CA THR A 29 -9.27 -5.39 -8.75
C THR A 29 -9.88 -4.14 -9.40
N ALA A 30 -9.13 -3.03 -9.45
CA ALA A 30 -9.60 -1.78 -10.05
C ALA A 30 -9.79 -1.86 -11.56
N LEU A 31 -9.13 -2.79 -12.24
CA LEU A 31 -9.34 -3.06 -13.67
C LEU A 31 -10.69 -3.72 -13.97
N LYS A 32 -11.36 -4.33 -12.98
CA LYS A 32 -12.69 -4.98 -13.13
C LYS A 32 -12.76 -6.05 -14.21
N LEU A 33 -11.69 -6.83 -14.38
CA LEU A 33 -11.59 -7.92 -15.38
C LEU A 33 -11.92 -9.31 -14.79
N GLY A 34 -12.60 -9.37 -13.66
CA GLY A 34 -12.88 -10.60 -12.91
C GLY A 34 -11.86 -10.84 -11.78
N ALA A 35 -11.97 -12.01 -11.14
CA ALA A 35 -11.07 -12.38 -10.03
C ALA A 35 -9.65 -12.64 -10.57
N HIS A 36 -8.67 -11.92 -10.04
CA HIS A 36 -7.26 -12.08 -10.43
C HIS A 36 -6.71 -13.45 -9.99
N ARG A 37 -5.72 -13.97 -10.73
CA ARG A 37 -4.99 -15.19 -10.36
C ARG A 37 -3.65 -14.81 -9.71
N PRO A 38 -3.43 -15.09 -8.40
CA PRO A 38 -2.19 -14.76 -7.73
C PRO A 38 -1.08 -15.77 -8.07
N LEU A 39 0.13 -15.26 -8.33
CA LEU A 39 1.34 -16.03 -8.47
C LEU A 39 2.42 -15.47 -7.58
N VAL A 40 2.86 -16.25 -6.60
CA VAL A 40 3.99 -15.90 -5.74
C VAL A 40 5.26 -16.56 -6.26
N LEU A 41 6.24 -15.74 -6.61
CA LEU A 41 7.53 -16.22 -7.09
C LEU A 41 8.41 -16.71 -5.94
N THR A 42 9.07 -17.84 -6.15
CA THR A 42 10.08 -18.40 -5.23
C THR A 42 11.44 -18.55 -5.96
N PRO A 43 12.07 -17.42 -6.37
CA PRO A 43 13.23 -17.49 -7.23
C PRO A 43 14.44 -18.09 -6.51
N ARG A 44 15.15 -18.98 -7.20
CA ARG A 44 16.42 -19.60 -6.76
C ARG A 44 17.61 -18.71 -7.14
N ALA A 45 18.76 -18.92 -6.52
CA ALA A 45 20.03 -18.35 -6.98
C ALA A 45 20.41 -18.95 -8.37
N PRO A 46 21.02 -18.19 -9.29
CA PRO A 46 21.40 -16.76 -9.16
C PRO A 46 20.27 -15.78 -9.54
N TRP A 47 19.13 -16.24 -10.08
CA TRP A 47 18.01 -15.38 -10.56
C TRP A 47 17.47 -14.45 -9.48
N ARG A 48 17.40 -14.94 -8.23
CA ARG A 48 16.98 -14.13 -7.07
C ARG A 48 17.84 -12.86 -6.88
N TRP A 49 19.14 -12.95 -7.15
CA TRP A 49 20.06 -11.82 -6.95
C TRP A 49 20.16 -10.92 -8.17
N LEU A 50 20.08 -11.50 -9.37
CA LEU A 50 20.26 -10.80 -10.63
C LEU A 50 18.99 -10.17 -11.19
N ALA A 51 17.80 -10.52 -10.64
CA ALA A 51 16.57 -9.87 -11.01
C ALA A 51 16.69 -8.33 -10.89
N PRO A 52 16.13 -7.57 -11.80
CA PRO A 52 15.26 -7.95 -12.92
C PRO A 52 16.00 -8.25 -14.23
N ARG A 53 17.33 -8.44 -14.21
CA ARG A 53 18.07 -8.83 -15.41
C ARG A 53 17.62 -10.22 -15.85
N TRP A 54 17.47 -10.37 -17.16
CA TRP A 54 17.10 -11.65 -17.72
C TRP A 54 18.35 -12.56 -17.84
N LEU A 55 18.16 -13.86 -17.50
CA LEU A 55 19.16 -14.90 -17.67
C LEU A 55 18.52 -16.10 -18.37
N PRO A 56 19.28 -16.85 -19.18
CA PRO A 56 18.81 -18.12 -19.71
C PRO A 56 18.31 -19.05 -18.60
N GLY A 57 17.26 -19.82 -18.88
CA GLY A 57 16.65 -20.70 -17.88
C GLY A 57 15.79 -19.98 -16.83
N ALA A 58 15.42 -18.73 -17.05
CA ALA A 58 14.62 -17.91 -16.12
C ALA A 58 13.30 -18.59 -15.72
N ALA A 59 12.66 -19.32 -16.64
CA ALA A 59 11.40 -20.02 -16.34
C ALA A 59 11.56 -20.99 -15.14
N ALA A 60 12.59 -21.83 -15.15
CA ALA A 60 12.90 -22.71 -14.03
C ALA A 60 13.44 -21.96 -12.80
N GLY A 61 14.16 -20.86 -13.04
CA GLY A 61 14.77 -20.03 -11.98
C GLY A 61 13.78 -19.28 -11.11
N TYR A 62 12.58 -18.96 -11.60
CA TYR A 62 11.54 -18.26 -10.84
C TYR A 62 10.64 -19.17 -9.99
N GLY A 63 10.89 -20.47 -9.98
CA GLY A 63 10.19 -21.48 -9.19
C GLY A 63 9.13 -22.24 -9.97
N GLU A 64 8.65 -23.35 -9.41
CA GLU A 64 7.74 -24.28 -10.06
C GLU A 64 6.42 -23.63 -10.50
N ALA A 65 5.87 -22.76 -9.67
CA ALA A 65 4.64 -22.03 -9.99
C ALA A 65 4.80 -21.14 -11.25
N PHE A 66 5.99 -20.61 -11.50
CA PHE A 66 6.26 -19.85 -12.72
C PHE A 66 6.56 -20.77 -13.90
N ALA A 67 7.20 -21.91 -13.67
CA ALA A 67 7.46 -22.90 -14.71
C ALA A 67 6.15 -23.46 -15.29
N ALA A 68 5.12 -23.68 -14.44
CA ALA A 68 3.79 -24.12 -14.86
C ALA A 68 3.08 -23.14 -15.81
N LEU A 69 3.46 -21.87 -15.85
CA LEU A 69 3.00 -20.88 -16.84
C LEU A 69 3.46 -21.20 -18.29
N ALA A 70 4.32 -22.20 -18.47
CA ALA A 70 4.66 -22.66 -19.82
C ALA A 70 3.43 -23.17 -20.58
N GLU A 71 2.44 -23.71 -19.88
CA GLU A 71 1.23 -24.31 -20.45
C GLU A 71 0.09 -23.29 -20.62
N GLU A 72 0.00 -22.26 -19.79
CA GLU A 72 -1.04 -21.22 -19.84
C GLU A 72 -0.42 -19.82 -19.78
N VAL A 73 -0.33 -19.15 -20.93
CA VAL A 73 0.18 -17.78 -21.02
C VAL A 73 -0.96 -16.79 -20.78
N PRO A 74 -0.89 -15.95 -19.70
CA PRO A 74 -1.97 -15.00 -19.43
C PRO A 74 -2.01 -13.87 -20.48
N GLU A 75 -3.21 -13.36 -20.79
CA GLU A 75 -3.34 -12.19 -21.67
C GLU A 75 -2.78 -10.92 -21.01
N LEU A 76 -2.98 -10.78 -19.69
CA LEU A 76 -2.52 -9.64 -18.88
C LEU A 76 -1.86 -10.13 -17.60
N ALA A 77 -0.66 -9.64 -17.32
CA ALA A 77 0.03 -9.87 -16.07
C ALA A 77 0.44 -8.54 -15.41
N ILE A 78 0.15 -8.41 -14.12
CA ILE A 78 0.49 -7.25 -13.29
C ILE A 78 1.51 -7.70 -12.25
N GLY A 79 2.70 -7.15 -12.31
CA GLY A 79 3.77 -7.48 -11.37
C GLY A 79 4.15 -6.33 -10.47
N CYS A 80 4.53 -6.63 -9.22
CA CYS A 80 5.05 -5.64 -8.31
C CYS A 80 6.40 -6.07 -7.71
N GLY A 81 7.36 -5.16 -7.78
CA GLY A 81 8.69 -5.36 -7.23
C GLY A 81 9.70 -6.01 -8.21
N ARG A 82 10.95 -6.11 -7.76
CA ARG A 82 12.10 -6.47 -8.60
C ARG A 82 12.02 -7.89 -9.18
N GLN A 83 11.55 -8.85 -8.40
CA GLN A 83 11.44 -10.24 -8.85
C GLN A 83 10.36 -10.37 -9.94
N ALA A 84 9.21 -9.77 -9.70
CA ALA A 84 8.12 -9.74 -10.68
C ALA A 84 8.56 -9.08 -12.00
N ALA A 85 9.35 -8.01 -11.95
CA ALA A 85 9.84 -7.32 -13.13
C ALA A 85 10.62 -8.25 -14.09
N GLY A 86 11.43 -9.15 -13.55
CA GLY A 86 12.13 -10.16 -14.34
C GLY A 86 11.19 -11.19 -14.97
N ALA A 87 10.24 -11.70 -14.19
CA ALA A 87 9.24 -12.66 -14.64
C ALA A 87 8.34 -12.06 -15.75
N LEU A 88 7.89 -10.82 -15.59
CA LEU A 88 7.09 -10.11 -16.59
C LEU A 88 7.83 -9.94 -17.92
N ARG A 89 9.14 -9.72 -17.92
CA ARG A 89 9.92 -9.65 -19.16
C ARG A 89 9.87 -10.97 -19.95
N GLU A 90 9.88 -12.10 -19.25
CA GLU A 90 9.75 -13.41 -19.87
C GLU A 90 8.33 -13.61 -20.45
N LEU A 91 7.30 -13.29 -19.68
CA LEU A 91 5.91 -13.39 -20.15
C LEU A 91 5.64 -12.47 -21.35
N ARG A 92 6.19 -11.26 -21.38
CA ARG A 92 6.05 -10.37 -22.51
C ARG A 92 6.62 -10.95 -23.80
N ARG A 93 7.74 -11.69 -23.74
CA ARG A 93 8.30 -12.39 -24.90
C ARG A 93 7.38 -13.47 -25.44
N ARG A 94 6.49 -13.98 -24.60
CA ARG A 94 5.47 -14.98 -24.98
C ARG A 94 4.14 -14.35 -25.41
N GLY A 95 4.06 -13.01 -25.51
CA GLY A 95 2.88 -12.30 -25.99
C GLY A 95 1.95 -11.76 -24.91
N THR A 96 2.25 -11.98 -23.61
CA THR A 96 1.49 -11.38 -22.51
C THR A 96 1.64 -9.86 -22.53
N ARG A 97 0.55 -9.11 -22.32
CA ARG A 97 0.61 -7.68 -21.94
C ARG A 97 1.03 -7.56 -20.48
N VAL A 98 2.00 -6.72 -20.21
CA VAL A 98 2.60 -6.65 -18.87
C VAL A 98 2.58 -5.24 -18.29
N VAL A 99 2.13 -5.14 -17.04
CA VAL A 99 2.16 -3.92 -16.23
C VAL A 99 3.08 -4.13 -15.04
N GLN A 100 4.16 -3.36 -14.96
CA GLN A 100 5.10 -3.41 -13.85
C GLN A 100 4.84 -2.26 -12.87
N ILE A 101 4.66 -2.60 -11.60
CA ILE A 101 4.56 -1.64 -10.49
C ILE A 101 5.92 -1.53 -9.82
N LEU A 102 6.33 -0.29 -9.49
CA LEU A 102 7.63 0.16 -9.01
C LEU A 102 8.72 0.15 -10.09
N ASP A 103 9.69 1.06 -9.92
CA ASP A 103 10.84 1.21 -10.81
C ASP A 103 11.72 -0.07 -10.82
N PRO A 104 11.82 -0.77 -11.96
CA PRO A 104 12.62 -1.98 -12.08
C PRO A 104 14.11 -1.71 -12.22
N ARG A 105 14.54 -0.44 -12.24
CA ARG A 105 15.95 -0.02 -12.46
C ARG A 105 16.54 -0.50 -13.79
N LEU A 106 15.69 -0.64 -14.80
CA LEU A 106 16.02 -0.97 -16.18
C LEU A 106 15.22 -0.09 -17.16
N SER A 107 15.63 -0.08 -18.44
CA SER A 107 14.92 0.67 -19.48
C SER A 107 13.42 0.32 -19.53
N PRO A 108 12.52 1.30 -19.52
CA PRO A 108 11.06 1.08 -19.55
C PRO A 108 10.56 0.25 -20.74
N ARG A 109 11.29 0.23 -21.86
CA ARG A 109 10.94 -0.49 -23.11
C ARG A 109 10.67 -2.00 -22.91
N HIS A 110 11.07 -2.56 -21.78
CA HIS A 110 10.92 -3.99 -21.51
C HIS A 110 9.52 -4.38 -21.01
N TRP A 111 8.65 -3.43 -20.75
CA TRP A 111 7.27 -3.63 -20.30
C TRP A 111 6.31 -2.82 -21.19
N ASP A 112 5.04 -3.22 -21.24
CA ASP A 112 4.04 -2.43 -21.97
C ASP A 112 3.71 -1.16 -21.20
N LEU A 113 3.53 -1.26 -19.86
CA LEU A 113 3.35 -0.12 -18.96
C LEU A 113 4.15 -0.31 -17.66
N LEU A 114 4.60 0.82 -17.11
CA LEU A 114 5.14 0.91 -15.76
C LEU A 114 4.32 1.89 -14.94
N VAL A 115 4.08 1.52 -13.69
CA VAL A 115 3.41 2.37 -12.68
C VAL A 115 4.41 2.65 -11.57
N VAL A 116 4.89 3.88 -11.47
CA VAL A 116 5.97 4.24 -10.55
C VAL A 116 5.62 5.43 -9.68
N PRO A 117 6.07 5.48 -8.43
CA PRO A 117 5.92 6.65 -7.59
C PRO A 117 6.60 7.89 -8.21
N GLU A 118 5.99 9.06 -8.07
CA GLU A 118 6.54 10.33 -8.59
C GLU A 118 7.97 10.60 -8.12
N HIS A 119 8.29 10.19 -6.89
CA HIS A 119 9.61 10.36 -6.29
C HIS A 119 10.71 9.45 -6.87
N ASP A 120 10.38 8.42 -7.67
CA ASP A 120 11.37 7.54 -8.32
C ASP A 120 11.97 8.16 -9.61
N ARG A 121 11.52 9.33 -10.04
CA ARG A 121 12.03 10.10 -11.18
C ARG A 121 12.03 9.39 -12.55
N LEU A 122 11.64 8.12 -12.63
CA LEU A 122 11.51 7.41 -13.89
C LEU A 122 10.37 8.01 -14.72
N ARG A 123 10.66 8.36 -15.99
CA ARG A 123 9.69 8.92 -16.92
C ARG A 123 9.84 8.26 -18.29
N GLY A 124 8.79 8.25 -19.10
CA GLY A 124 8.75 7.66 -20.43
C GLY A 124 7.35 7.62 -20.99
N SER A 125 7.21 7.34 -22.28
CA SER A 125 5.90 7.27 -22.96
C SER A 125 4.99 6.16 -22.40
N ASN A 126 5.59 5.09 -21.88
CA ASN A 126 4.91 3.97 -21.25
C ASN A 126 5.01 3.96 -19.71
N VAL A 127 5.33 5.11 -19.10
CA VAL A 127 5.42 5.26 -17.65
C VAL A 127 4.25 6.08 -17.12
N LEU A 128 3.52 5.54 -16.17
CA LEU A 128 2.48 6.20 -15.39
C LEU A 128 3.04 6.54 -14.02
N THR A 129 2.90 7.78 -13.60
CA THR A 129 3.32 8.19 -12.26
C THR A 129 2.13 8.30 -11.31
N LEU A 130 2.34 8.03 -10.03
CA LEU A 130 1.36 8.21 -8.97
C LEU A 130 1.99 8.82 -7.74
N LEU A 131 1.20 9.51 -6.94
CA LEU A 131 1.63 9.99 -5.64
C LEU A 131 1.42 8.89 -4.58
N GLY A 132 2.52 8.36 -4.05
CA GLY A 132 2.48 7.29 -3.04
C GLY A 132 2.47 5.89 -3.63
N SER A 133 1.52 5.06 -3.24
CA SER A 133 1.39 3.67 -3.66
C SER A 133 -0.04 3.29 -3.98
N LEU A 134 -0.21 2.31 -4.88
CA LEU A 134 -1.51 1.70 -5.15
C LEU A 134 -2.05 0.99 -3.91
N ASN A 135 -3.34 1.16 -3.64
CA ASN A 135 -3.98 0.58 -2.46
C ASN A 135 -5.48 0.34 -2.72
N PRO A 136 -6.15 -0.53 -1.95
CA PRO A 136 -7.56 -0.86 -2.15
C PRO A 136 -8.54 0.15 -1.54
N VAL A 137 -8.06 1.16 -0.81
CA VAL A 137 -8.91 2.04 0.00
C VAL A 137 -9.78 2.92 -0.90
N ASN A 138 -11.09 2.66 -0.84
CA ASN A 138 -12.15 3.45 -1.45
C ASN A 138 -13.39 3.44 -0.53
N ASP A 139 -14.47 4.09 -0.92
CA ASP A 139 -15.66 4.20 -0.06
C ASP A 139 -16.32 2.83 0.20
N ASP A 140 -16.36 1.95 -0.80
CA ASP A 140 -16.89 0.58 -0.66
C ASP A 140 -16.01 -0.27 0.27
N TRP A 141 -14.69 -0.20 0.12
CA TRP A 141 -13.75 -0.90 0.99
C TRP A 141 -13.90 -0.46 2.45
N LEU A 142 -14.03 0.85 2.69
CA LEU A 142 -14.27 1.39 4.03
C LEU A 142 -15.65 0.98 4.58
N ALA A 143 -16.69 0.93 3.74
CA ALA A 143 -18.01 0.46 4.12
C ALA A 143 -18.00 -1.03 4.51
N CYS A 144 -17.34 -1.88 3.71
CA CYS A 144 -17.13 -3.29 4.05
C CYS A 144 -16.36 -3.46 5.36
N GLY A 145 -15.33 -2.63 5.58
CA GLY A 145 -14.58 -2.61 6.84
C GLY A 145 -15.46 -2.26 8.04
N ARG A 146 -16.32 -1.24 7.92
CA ARG A 146 -17.29 -0.90 8.98
C ARG A 146 -18.28 -2.03 9.26
N ALA A 147 -18.79 -2.67 8.24
CA ALA A 147 -19.72 -3.79 8.39
C ALA A 147 -19.05 -4.99 9.08
N ALA A 148 -17.84 -5.35 8.67
CA ALA A 148 -17.10 -6.48 9.23
C ALA A 148 -16.70 -6.27 10.70
N PHE A 149 -16.51 -5.01 11.13
CA PHE A 149 -16.12 -4.64 12.50
C PHE A 149 -17.14 -3.65 13.11
N ALA A 150 -18.42 -3.98 13.02
CA ALA A 150 -19.51 -3.15 13.49
C ALA A 150 -19.42 -2.79 14.98
N THR A 151 -18.83 -3.64 15.80
CA THR A 151 -18.61 -3.43 17.24
C THR A 151 -17.78 -2.17 17.55
N PHE A 152 -16.94 -1.68 16.60
CA PHE A 152 -16.16 -0.46 16.80
C PHE A 152 -17.03 0.80 16.84
N SER A 153 -18.28 0.71 16.40
CA SER A 153 -19.26 1.81 16.52
C SER A 153 -19.53 2.22 17.97
N ALA A 154 -19.39 1.28 18.90
CA ALA A 154 -19.63 1.54 20.33
C ALA A 154 -18.47 2.31 21.00
N LEU A 155 -17.32 2.43 20.36
CA LEU A 155 -16.20 3.21 20.88
C LEU A 155 -16.52 4.71 20.83
N PRO A 156 -16.21 5.47 21.91
CA PRO A 156 -16.48 6.90 21.92
C PRO A 156 -15.67 7.66 20.87
N GLY A 157 -16.25 8.74 20.36
CA GLY A 157 -15.54 9.65 19.45
C GLY A 157 -14.87 10.80 20.21
N PRO A 158 -13.84 11.43 19.61
CA PRO A 158 -13.28 11.10 18.30
C PRO A 158 -12.45 9.79 18.32
N ARG A 159 -12.67 8.93 17.33
CA ARG A 159 -11.87 7.71 17.15
C ARG A 159 -10.62 8.04 16.35
N THR A 160 -9.46 7.84 16.93
CA THR A 160 -8.18 8.08 16.25
C THR A 160 -7.56 6.76 15.80
N ALA A 161 -7.39 6.59 14.50
CA ALA A 161 -6.58 5.49 14.00
C ALA A 161 -5.09 5.79 14.17
N LEU A 162 -4.31 4.86 14.72
CA LEU A 162 -2.85 4.96 14.84
C LEU A 162 -2.20 3.81 14.07
N LEU A 163 -1.48 4.15 12.99
CA LEU A 163 -0.81 3.18 12.13
C LEU A 163 0.69 3.22 12.37
N VAL A 164 1.22 2.18 13.01
CA VAL A 164 2.64 2.12 13.42
C VAL A 164 3.42 1.18 12.51
N GLY A 165 4.40 1.73 11.79
CA GLY A 165 5.39 0.97 11.03
C GLY A 165 6.56 0.49 11.89
N GLY A 166 7.76 0.59 11.35
CA GLY A 166 9.02 0.35 12.06
C GLY A 166 10.14 1.18 11.46
N PRO A 167 11.18 1.51 12.20
CA PRO A 167 12.26 2.36 11.72
C PRO A 167 12.90 1.80 10.45
N THR A 168 13.31 2.69 9.58
CA THR A 168 13.98 2.36 8.31
C THR A 168 15.16 3.31 8.08
N PRO A 169 16.09 2.99 7.17
CA PRO A 169 17.16 3.93 6.80
C PRO A 169 16.65 5.28 6.26
N HIS A 170 15.40 5.36 5.82
CA HIS A 170 14.78 6.60 5.33
C HIS A 170 13.89 7.29 6.36
N ALA A 171 13.69 6.69 7.51
CA ALA A 171 13.02 7.25 8.68
C ALA A 171 13.57 6.55 9.93
N PRO A 172 14.78 6.95 10.40
CA PRO A 172 15.49 6.26 11.49
C PRO A 172 15.03 6.78 12.87
N TRP A 173 13.72 6.82 13.10
CA TRP A 173 13.18 7.23 14.39
C TRP A 173 13.51 6.20 15.48
N HIS A 174 13.61 6.67 16.75
CA HIS A 174 13.93 5.84 17.90
C HIS A 174 12.67 5.45 18.69
N GLU A 175 12.70 4.27 19.31
CA GLU A 175 11.57 3.79 20.13
C GLU A 175 11.12 4.74 21.23
N PRO A 176 12.04 5.39 22.02
CA PRO A 176 11.63 6.36 23.02
C PRO A 176 10.82 7.53 22.46
N ASP A 177 11.17 8.03 21.27
CA ASP A 177 10.44 9.14 20.63
C ASP A 177 9.01 8.70 20.26
N MET A 178 8.86 7.47 19.77
CA MET A 178 7.54 6.94 19.47
C MET A 178 6.73 6.67 20.74
N VAL A 179 7.36 6.26 21.83
CA VAL A 179 6.69 6.14 23.15
C VAL A 179 6.18 7.50 23.62
N GLN A 180 6.92 8.58 23.44
CA GLN A 180 6.43 9.94 23.74
C GLN A 180 5.22 10.31 22.87
N VAL A 181 5.22 9.93 21.59
CA VAL A 181 4.05 10.08 20.70
C VAL A 181 2.83 9.36 21.27
N PHE A 182 3.00 8.12 21.75
CA PHE A 182 1.90 7.38 22.37
C PHE A 182 1.36 8.08 23.61
N GLN A 183 2.23 8.55 24.50
CA GLN A 183 1.85 9.26 25.71
C GLN A 183 1.09 10.55 25.42
N GLN A 184 1.57 11.34 24.46
CA GLN A 184 0.94 12.60 24.05
C GLN A 184 -0.46 12.33 23.44
N LEU A 185 -0.57 11.34 22.55
CA LEU A 185 -1.85 10.96 21.94
C LEU A 185 -2.83 10.40 22.98
N ALA A 186 -2.35 9.58 23.92
CA ALA A 186 -3.19 9.07 25.00
C ALA A 186 -3.72 10.19 25.90
N SER A 187 -2.85 11.15 26.24
CA SER A 187 -3.26 12.34 27.01
C SER A 187 -4.33 13.16 26.29
N GLN A 188 -4.17 13.35 24.97
CA GLN A 188 -5.17 14.04 24.16
C GLN A 188 -6.50 13.29 24.12
N LEU A 189 -6.47 11.97 23.90
CA LEU A 189 -7.69 11.16 23.84
C LEU A 189 -8.44 11.13 25.17
N ARG A 190 -7.72 11.10 26.31
CA ARG A 190 -8.35 11.25 27.64
C ARG A 190 -9.05 12.60 27.78
N ALA A 191 -8.38 13.68 27.41
CA ALA A 191 -8.95 15.03 27.49
C ALA A 191 -10.20 15.21 26.59
N GLU A 192 -10.23 14.52 25.44
CA GLU A 192 -11.33 14.60 24.48
C GLU A 192 -12.44 13.58 24.75
N GLY A 193 -12.24 12.61 25.65
CA GLY A 193 -13.16 11.46 25.84
C GLY A 193 -13.20 10.52 24.63
N GLY A 194 -12.15 10.52 23.81
CA GLY A 194 -12.05 9.76 22.57
C GLY A 194 -11.55 8.33 22.74
N SER A 195 -11.29 7.65 21.62
CA SER A 195 -10.80 6.28 21.60
C SER A 195 -9.70 6.05 20.57
N LEU A 196 -8.93 4.98 20.78
CA LEU A 196 -7.85 4.54 19.90
C LEU A 196 -8.24 3.33 19.06
N LEU A 197 -7.89 3.37 17.77
CA LEU A 197 -7.94 2.24 16.84
C LEU A 197 -6.53 2.03 16.28
N ALA A 198 -5.73 1.12 16.86
CA ALA A 198 -4.32 1.00 16.53
C ALA A 198 -3.97 -0.32 15.83
N THR A 199 -3.02 -0.24 14.92
CA THR A 199 -2.36 -1.40 14.34
C THR A 199 -0.86 -1.18 14.21
N THR A 200 -0.11 -2.28 14.33
CA THR A 200 1.33 -2.30 14.12
C THR A 200 1.69 -3.09 12.86
N SER A 201 2.90 -2.93 12.40
CA SER A 201 3.43 -3.66 11.26
C SER A 201 4.37 -4.79 11.73
N ARG A 202 4.68 -5.73 10.83
CA ARG A 202 5.69 -6.78 11.09
C ARG A 202 7.11 -6.24 11.38
N ARG A 203 7.35 -4.94 11.12
CA ARG A 203 8.63 -4.27 11.41
C ARG A 203 8.63 -3.54 12.74
N THR A 204 7.47 -3.42 13.38
CA THR A 204 7.35 -2.75 14.67
C THR A 204 8.02 -3.61 15.74
N PRO A 205 8.98 -3.06 16.51
CA PRO A 205 9.63 -3.80 17.58
C PRO A 205 8.62 -4.32 18.61
N PRO A 206 8.74 -5.57 19.10
CA PRO A 206 7.80 -6.12 20.09
C PRO A 206 7.69 -5.29 21.36
N ALA A 207 8.80 -4.73 21.86
CA ALA A 207 8.81 -3.85 23.03
C ALA A 207 7.90 -2.62 22.82
N LEU A 208 7.87 -2.08 21.60
CA LEU A 208 7.03 -0.92 21.26
C LEU A 208 5.54 -1.28 21.25
N VAL A 209 5.18 -2.52 20.90
CA VAL A 209 3.78 -3.01 21.01
C VAL A 209 3.34 -3.04 22.47
N GLY A 210 4.21 -3.49 23.38
CA GLY A 210 3.97 -3.46 24.83
C GLY A 210 3.80 -2.03 25.34
N ALA A 211 4.68 -1.12 24.95
CA ALA A 211 4.60 0.30 25.30
C ALA A 211 3.30 0.96 24.79
N LEU A 212 2.87 0.63 23.57
CA LEU A 212 1.59 1.07 23.02
C LEU A 212 0.42 0.63 23.89
N ARG A 213 0.33 -0.65 24.23
CA ARG A 213 -0.73 -1.19 25.11
C ARG A 213 -0.74 -0.51 26.48
N SER A 214 0.44 -0.29 27.06
CA SER A 214 0.58 0.38 28.38
C SER A 214 0.14 1.84 28.32
N ALA A 215 0.51 2.60 27.28
CA ALA A 215 0.17 4.01 27.15
C ALA A 215 -1.34 4.28 27.04
N PHE A 216 -2.09 3.31 26.50
CA PHE A 216 -3.53 3.43 26.26
C PHE A 216 -4.38 2.49 27.13
N ALA A 217 -3.82 1.96 28.25
CA ALA A 217 -4.52 1.00 29.11
C ALA A 217 -5.84 1.55 29.69
N ASP A 218 -5.94 2.85 29.91
CA ASP A 218 -7.08 3.58 30.47
C ASP A 218 -7.89 4.37 29.42
N VAL A 219 -7.55 4.23 28.13
CA VAL A 219 -8.29 4.84 27.01
C VAL A 219 -9.10 3.73 26.30
N PRO A 220 -10.38 3.92 25.98
CA PRO A 220 -11.13 2.97 25.15
C PRO A 220 -10.36 2.67 23.85
N ASN A 221 -10.05 1.40 23.59
CA ASN A 221 -9.18 1.09 22.46
C ASN A 221 -9.44 -0.26 21.80
N VAL A 222 -8.97 -0.39 20.57
CA VAL A 222 -8.68 -1.64 19.85
C VAL A 222 -7.24 -1.56 19.37
N ILE A 223 -6.39 -2.47 19.84
CA ILE A 223 -4.99 -2.54 19.43
C ILE A 223 -4.72 -3.92 18.83
N TRP A 224 -4.35 -3.95 17.56
CA TRP A 224 -3.96 -5.15 16.84
C TRP A 224 -2.46 -5.12 16.56
N GLY A 225 -1.70 -6.00 17.20
CA GLY A 225 -0.26 -6.16 17.05
C GLY A 225 0.11 -7.18 15.98
N ASP A 226 -0.52 -8.34 16.04
CA ASP A 226 -0.29 -9.46 15.12
C ASP A 226 -1.46 -10.45 15.11
N GLY A 227 -1.26 -11.61 14.47
CA GLY A 227 -2.29 -12.65 14.36
C GLY A 227 -2.74 -13.24 15.70
N GLY A 228 -2.01 -13.06 16.80
CA GLY A 228 -2.42 -13.46 18.16
C GLY A 228 -3.59 -12.64 18.69
N ASP A 229 -3.81 -11.44 18.15
CA ASP A 229 -4.94 -10.56 18.48
C ASP A 229 -6.21 -10.88 17.64
N GLY A 230 -6.18 -11.96 16.86
CA GLY A 230 -7.30 -12.39 16.03
C GLY A 230 -7.25 -11.85 14.60
N VAL A 231 -8.42 -11.77 13.97
CA VAL A 231 -8.56 -11.29 12.57
C VAL A 231 -8.06 -9.85 12.45
N ASN A 232 -7.25 -9.59 11.44
CA ASN A 232 -6.71 -8.24 11.19
C ASN A 232 -7.84 -7.23 10.91
N PRO A 233 -8.06 -6.25 11.81
CA PRO A 233 -9.17 -5.31 11.70
C PRO A 233 -8.85 -4.07 10.85
N TYR A 234 -7.79 -4.07 10.07
CA TYR A 234 -7.26 -2.87 9.39
C TYR A 234 -8.33 -2.08 8.62
N ALA A 235 -9.21 -2.76 7.88
CA ALA A 235 -10.29 -2.12 7.16
C ALA A 235 -11.32 -1.47 8.10
N GLY A 236 -11.61 -2.14 9.24
CA GLY A 236 -12.48 -1.61 10.28
C GLY A 236 -11.86 -0.40 10.99
N LEU A 237 -10.55 -0.46 11.31
CA LEU A 237 -9.84 0.66 11.93
C LEU A 237 -9.96 1.93 11.08
N LEU A 238 -9.66 1.84 9.77
CA LEU A 238 -9.81 2.97 8.86
C LEU A 238 -11.28 3.32 8.58
N GLY A 239 -12.16 2.33 8.56
CA GLY A 239 -13.60 2.56 8.31
C GLY A 239 -14.30 3.35 9.43
N TRP A 240 -13.90 3.14 10.68
CA TRP A 240 -14.54 3.76 11.85
C TRP A 240 -13.81 4.97 12.41
N ALA A 241 -12.57 5.23 11.99
CA ALA A 241 -11.81 6.37 12.47
C ALA A 241 -12.42 7.72 12.03
N ASN A 242 -12.19 8.75 12.85
CA ASN A 242 -12.48 10.14 12.53
C ASN A 242 -11.23 10.89 12.05
N ARG A 243 -10.04 10.40 12.42
CA ARG A 243 -8.74 10.98 12.07
C ARG A 243 -7.66 9.89 12.13
N VAL A 244 -6.53 10.11 11.46
CA VAL A 244 -5.47 9.11 11.35
C VAL A 244 -4.11 9.71 11.72
N VAL A 245 -3.38 9.02 12.57
CA VAL A 245 -1.95 9.27 12.85
C VAL A 245 -1.14 8.13 12.25
N VAL A 246 -0.08 8.46 11.51
CA VAL A 246 0.79 7.48 10.84
C VAL A 246 2.23 7.70 11.27
N SER A 247 2.99 6.64 11.54
CA SER A 247 4.45 6.73 11.70
C SER A 247 5.13 7.14 10.39
N PRO A 248 6.32 7.78 10.43
CA PRO A 248 6.88 8.47 9.27
C PRO A 248 7.44 7.53 8.18
N ASP A 249 7.58 6.23 8.45
CA ASP A 249 8.41 5.28 7.70
C ASP A 249 7.74 4.56 6.53
N SER A 250 6.41 4.65 6.40
CA SER A 250 5.67 3.79 5.48
C SER A 250 4.90 4.56 4.41
N VAL A 251 5.40 4.51 3.16
CA VAL A 251 4.66 5.03 2.00
C VAL A 251 3.28 4.39 1.87
N ASN A 252 3.17 3.07 2.10
CA ASN A 252 1.90 2.35 1.94
C ASN A 252 0.86 2.81 2.98
N LEU A 253 1.20 2.79 4.28
CA LEU A 253 0.28 3.22 5.34
C LEU A 253 -0.19 4.66 5.14
N LEU A 254 0.75 5.54 4.76
CA LEU A 254 0.44 6.94 4.52
C LEU A 254 -0.43 7.14 3.28
N SER A 255 -0.19 6.38 2.19
CA SER A 255 -1.03 6.41 1.00
C SER A 255 -2.45 5.91 1.28
N GLU A 256 -2.59 4.85 2.08
CA GLU A 256 -3.88 4.29 2.49
C GLU A 256 -4.66 5.27 3.39
N ALA A 257 -3.99 5.89 4.36
CA ALA A 257 -4.58 6.93 5.19
C ALA A 257 -5.06 8.12 4.34
N CYS A 258 -4.22 8.60 3.41
CA CYS A 258 -4.55 9.70 2.50
C CYS A 258 -5.66 9.34 1.47
N ALA A 259 -5.94 8.07 1.22
CA ALA A 259 -7.05 7.65 0.37
C ALA A 259 -8.42 7.72 1.07
N THR A 260 -8.45 8.03 2.36
CA THR A 260 -9.67 8.31 3.15
C THR A 260 -10.04 9.80 3.09
N ARG A 261 -11.24 10.15 3.58
CA ARG A 261 -11.67 11.55 3.74
C ARG A 261 -11.31 12.13 5.12
N MET A 262 -10.51 11.41 5.90
CA MET A 262 -10.12 11.84 7.24
C MET A 262 -8.91 12.77 7.22
N PRO A 263 -8.76 13.66 8.20
CA PRO A 263 -7.51 14.36 8.43
C PRO A 263 -6.42 13.36 8.81
N VAL A 264 -5.24 13.52 8.22
CA VAL A 264 -4.08 12.64 8.40
C VAL A 264 -2.91 13.45 8.93
N ALA A 265 -2.31 12.96 10.01
CA ALA A 265 -1.10 13.52 10.58
C ALA A 265 0.04 12.48 10.57
N VAL A 266 1.28 12.95 10.48
CA VAL A 266 2.47 12.10 10.57
C VAL A 266 3.17 12.41 11.88
N ALA A 267 3.29 11.40 12.74
CA ALA A 267 4.12 11.47 13.93
C ALA A 267 5.59 11.45 13.53
N LEU A 268 6.45 12.21 14.23
CA LEU A 268 7.90 12.30 13.96
C LEU A 268 8.19 12.58 12.46
N ALA A 269 7.45 13.49 11.85
CA ALA A 269 7.53 13.78 10.42
C ALA A 269 8.91 14.29 9.97
N ASP A 270 9.65 14.94 10.88
CA ASP A 270 11.03 15.40 10.72
C ASP A 270 12.05 14.28 10.53
N GLN A 271 11.71 13.06 10.95
CA GLN A 271 12.56 11.89 10.79
C GLN A 271 12.52 11.31 9.35
N ALA A 272 11.60 11.75 8.51
CA ALA A 272 11.55 11.32 7.12
C ALA A 272 12.69 11.94 6.30
N GLN A 273 13.41 11.11 5.52
CA GLN A 273 14.56 11.52 4.74
C GLN A 273 14.42 11.14 3.25
N GLY A 274 15.16 11.87 2.39
CA GLY A 274 15.27 11.56 0.97
C GLY A 274 13.91 11.45 0.27
N ARG A 275 13.66 10.36 -0.44
CA ARG A 275 12.42 10.13 -1.19
C ARG A 275 11.15 10.15 -0.32
N LEU A 276 11.27 9.71 0.93
CA LEU A 276 10.15 9.69 1.85
C LEU A 276 9.77 11.11 2.31
N ALA A 277 10.76 11.97 2.56
CA ALA A 277 10.52 13.39 2.84
C ALA A 277 9.88 14.10 1.65
N HIS A 278 10.35 13.84 0.43
CA HIS A 278 9.72 14.38 -0.78
C HIS A 278 8.27 13.94 -0.95
N PHE A 279 7.97 12.67 -0.68
CA PHE A 279 6.61 12.15 -0.72
C PHE A 279 5.70 12.85 0.30
N GLN A 280 6.16 12.98 1.56
CA GLN A 280 5.40 13.71 2.59
C GLN A 280 5.23 15.19 2.25
N GLY A 281 6.24 15.83 1.67
CA GLY A 281 6.18 17.20 1.16
C GLY A 281 5.06 17.35 0.11
N ALA A 282 5.06 16.49 -0.90
CA ALA A 282 4.03 16.50 -1.94
C ALA A 282 2.60 16.25 -1.41
N LEU A 283 2.45 15.44 -0.36
CA LEU A 283 1.16 15.27 0.31
C LEU A 283 0.72 16.52 1.08
N ARG A 284 1.65 17.25 1.72
CA ARG A 284 1.37 18.52 2.38
C ARG A 284 0.94 19.59 1.38
N GLU A 285 1.66 19.73 0.27
CA GLU A 285 1.33 20.66 -0.81
C GLU A 285 -0.09 20.43 -1.37
N ARG A 286 -0.56 19.18 -1.36
CA ARG A 286 -1.93 18.81 -1.76
C ARG A 286 -2.95 18.87 -0.63
N GLY A 287 -2.60 19.41 0.53
CA GLY A 287 -3.48 19.53 1.70
C GLY A 287 -3.91 18.18 2.30
N ARG A 288 -3.15 17.09 2.04
CA ARG A 288 -3.49 15.76 2.55
C ARG A 288 -2.92 15.46 3.93
N LEU A 289 -1.93 16.24 4.40
CA LEU A 289 -1.34 16.10 5.73
C LEU A 289 -1.57 17.35 6.56
N GLN A 290 -1.92 17.15 7.83
CA GLN A 290 -1.95 18.22 8.82
C GLN A 290 -0.54 18.77 9.06
N LEU A 291 -0.43 20.08 9.32
CA LEU A 291 0.84 20.75 9.59
C LEU A 291 1.42 20.34 10.95
N ARG A 292 0.55 20.17 11.92
CA ARG A 292 0.90 19.71 13.28
C ARG A 292 0.12 18.43 13.58
N TRP A 293 0.78 17.44 14.11
CA TRP A 293 0.20 16.12 14.26
C TRP A 293 -0.89 16.01 15.35
N LEU A 294 -0.96 16.94 16.31
CA LEU A 294 -2.02 17.01 17.33
C LEU A 294 -3.01 18.18 17.11
N ASP A 295 -2.79 18.99 16.09
CA ASP A 295 -3.61 20.16 15.80
C ASP A 295 -4.64 19.81 14.70
N TRP A 296 -5.73 19.19 15.12
CA TRP A 296 -6.77 18.73 14.20
C TRP A 296 -7.64 19.89 13.73
N GLN A 297 -7.49 20.27 12.48
CA GLN A 297 -8.40 21.22 11.84
C GLN A 297 -9.78 20.62 11.73
N LYS A 298 -10.79 21.31 12.26
CA LYS A 298 -12.18 20.84 12.33
C LYS A 298 -12.97 21.07 11.05
N ASP A 299 -12.54 22.01 10.20
CA ASP A 299 -13.33 22.50 9.08
C ASP A 299 -12.57 22.36 7.76
N GLY A 300 -13.16 21.61 6.82
CA GLY A 300 -12.69 21.49 5.46
C GLY A 300 -13.10 20.16 4.81
N ARG A 301 -13.62 20.23 3.60
CA ARG A 301 -13.85 19.03 2.80
C ARG A 301 -12.51 18.47 2.36
N ILE A 302 -12.14 17.31 2.88
CA ILE A 302 -10.89 16.62 2.54
C ILE A 302 -11.14 15.75 1.31
N GLU A 303 -10.48 16.06 0.19
CA GLU A 303 -10.52 15.21 -0.99
C GLU A 303 -9.56 14.02 -0.83
N PRO A 304 -10.06 12.78 -0.95
CA PRO A 304 -9.23 11.60 -0.80
C PRO A 304 -8.28 11.42 -1.99
N LEU A 305 -7.06 10.96 -1.73
CA LEU A 305 -6.09 10.66 -2.78
C LEU A 305 -6.35 9.26 -3.38
N ARG A 306 -7.11 9.18 -4.47
CA ARG A 306 -7.59 7.93 -5.08
C ARG A 306 -6.75 7.53 -6.31
N GLU A 307 -5.44 7.39 -6.14
CA GLU A 307 -4.50 7.10 -7.23
C GLU A 307 -4.76 5.75 -7.92
N THR A 308 -5.25 4.74 -7.21
CA THR A 308 -5.52 3.42 -7.81
C THR A 308 -6.59 3.48 -8.89
N THR A 309 -7.67 4.22 -8.67
CA THR A 309 -8.74 4.41 -9.67
C THR A 309 -8.20 5.11 -10.91
N ARG A 310 -7.50 6.25 -10.73
CA ARG A 310 -6.91 7.02 -11.83
C ARG A 310 -5.93 6.17 -12.66
N VAL A 311 -5.03 5.44 -11.98
CA VAL A 311 -4.06 4.57 -12.66
C VAL A 311 -4.75 3.44 -13.40
N ALA A 312 -5.80 2.83 -12.83
CA ALA A 312 -6.53 1.76 -13.51
C ALA A 312 -7.23 2.25 -14.79
N GLU A 313 -7.82 3.43 -14.77
CA GLU A 313 -8.42 4.07 -15.95
C GLU A 313 -7.37 4.32 -17.03
N GLU A 314 -6.21 4.85 -16.67
CA GLU A 314 -5.11 5.10 -17.60
C GLU A 314 -4.53 3.79 -18.18
N VAL A 315 -4.38 2.74 -17.36
CA VAL A 315 -3.97 1.40 -17.83
C VAL A 315 -4.97 0.83 -18.82
N ARG A 316 -6.28 0.97 -18.55
CA ARG A 316 -7.34 0.55 -19.47
C ARG A 316 -7.24 1.27 -20.81
N ALA A 317 -7.13 2.59 -20.77
CA ALA A 317 -7.04 3.42 -21.97
C ALA A 317 -5.83 3.02 -22.83
N ARG A 318 -4.64 2.90 -22.22
CA ARG A 318 -3.40 2.61 -22.95
C ARG A 318 -3.29 1.17 -23.45
N LEU A 319 -3.92 0.21 -22.80
CA LEU A 319 -3.92 -1.20 -23.23
C LEU A 319 -5.13 -1.57 -24.08
N GLY A 320 -6.07 -0.64 -24.32
CA GLY A 320 -7.31 -0.92 -25.06
C GLY A 320 -8.23 -1.90 -24.31
N ILE A 321 -8.28 -1.80 -22.98
CA ILE A 321 -9.15 -2.62 -22.15
C ILE A 321 -10.51 -1.94 -22.06
N HIS A 322 -11.48 -2.44 -22.79
CA HIS A 322 -12.87 -2.01 -22.73
C HIS A 322 -13.62 -2.85 -21.71
N ALA A 323 -14.43 -2.18 -20.84
CA ALA A 323 -15.28 -2.84 -19.84
C ALA A 323 -16.58 -3.31 -20.44
#